data_436201e6a3fe1c7c1444dcd71dddf000
#
_entry.id   436201e6a3fe1c7c1444dcd71dddf000
#
_cell.length_a   1.000
_cell.length_b   1.000
_cell.length_c   1.000
_cell.angle_alpha   90.00
_cell.angle_beta   90.00
_cell.angle_gamma   90.00
#
_symmetry.space_group_name_H-M   'P 1'
#
loop_
_entity.id
_entity.type
_entity.pdbx_description
1 polymer ?
#
loop_
_entity_poly.entity_id
_entity_poly.type
_entity_poly.pdbx_seq_one_letter_code
_entity_poly.pdbx_strand_id
1 'polypeptide(L)'
;PLETVQLKVEGISDLSAYSSLMNYVSGLGLVQNAKASSLNGEILELELDLLGGSAELFELIGLDRDLLPIQSSQRDDLKVLHYRWTR
;
A
#
# COMPACT_ATOMS: atom_id res chain seq x y z
N PRO A 1 8.99 -18.29 3.02
CA PRO A 1 9.47 -17.21 2.16
C PRO A 1 8.52 -16.04 2.16
N LEU A 2 9.08 -14.86 1.95
CA LEU A 2 8.29 -13.65 1.94
C LEU A 2 7.68 -13.44 0.57
N GLU A 3 6.52 -12.83 0.57
CA GLU A 3 5.87 -12.49 -0.69
C GLU A 3 6.05 -11.00 -0.89
N THR A 4 6.48 -10.59 -2.08
CA THR A 4 6.65 -9.19 -2.39
C THR A 4 5.48 -8.71 -3.23
N VAL A 5 4.87 -7.61 -2.81
CA VAL A 5 3.77 -7.03 -3.55
C VAL A 5 4.05 -5.56 -3.78
N GLN A 6 3.38 -4.97 -4.74
CA GLN A 6 3.48 -3.54 -4.99
C GLN A 6 2.19 -2.87 -4.59
N LEU A 7 2.32 -1.73 -3.94
CA LEU A 7 1.20 -0.96 -3.49
C LEU A 7 1.25 0.40 -4.15
N LYS A 8 0.21 0.78 -4.88
CA LYS A 8 0.12 2.10 -5.46
C LYS A 8 -0.89 2.90 -4.66
N VAL A 9 -0.47 4.05 -4.17
CA VAL A 9 -1.32 4.88 -3.33
C VAL A 9 -1.46 6.25 -3.93
N GLU A 10 -2.69 6.66 -4.22
CA GLU A 10 -2.97 7.99 -4.74
C GLU A 10 -3.22 8.94 -3.59
N GLY A 11 -3.04 10.20 -3.84
CA GLY A 11 -3.33 11.23 -2.84
C GLY A 11 -2.15 11.62 -1.99
N ILE A 12 -0.95 11.26 -2.39
CA ILE A 12 0.25 11.62 -1.66
C ILE A 12 0.76 12.92 -2.23
N SER A 13 0.22 14.01 -1.73
CA SER A 13 0.49 15.31 -2.34
C SER A 13 1.58 16.09 -1.63
N ASP A 14 2.04 15.64 -0.48
CA ASP A 14 3.11 16.39 0.20
C ASP A 14 3.90 15.41 1.08
N LEU A 15 4.95 15.91 1.67
CA LEU A 15 5.83 15.10 2.49
C LEU A 15 5.14 14.58 3.74
N SER A 16 4.20 15.33 4.26
CA SER A 16 3.45 14.91 5.43
C SER A 16 2.63 13.66 5.11
N ALA A 17 1.97 13.64 3.97
CA ALA A 17 1.21 12.46 3.55
C ALA A 17 2.13 11.28 3.33
N TYR A 18 3.29 11.52 2.72
CA TYR A 18 4.28 10.47 2.49
C TYR A 18 4.73 9.86 3.82
N SER A 19 5.11 10.69 4.78
CA SER A 19 5.56 10.21 6.06
C SER A 19 4.48 9.44 6.80
N SER A 20 3.25 9.95 6.76
CA SER A 20 2.15 9.29 7.43
C SER A 20 1.86 7.94 6.83
N LEU A 21 1.90 7.86 5.51
CA LEU A 21 1.67 6.59 4.83
C LEU A 21 2.76 5.58 5.17
N MET A 22 4.01 6.00 5.14
CA MET A 22 5.11 5.10 5.44
C MET A 22 5.04 4.60 6.88
N ASN A 23 4.67 5.48 7.81
CA ASN A 23 4.51 5.06 9.19
C ASN A 23 3.37 4.06 9.33
N TYR A 24 2.28 4.31 8.65
CA TYR A 24 1.13 3.41 8.72
C TYR A 24 1.50 2.03 8.19
N VAL A 25 2.12 1.98 7.02
CA VAL A 25 2.44 0.72 6.38
C VAL A 25 3.49 -0.06 7.18
N SER A 26 4.49 0.65 7.68
CA SER A 26 5.54 0.00 8.45
C SER A 26 5.03 -0.57 9.76
N GLY A 27 3.92 -0.04 10.25
CA GLY A 27 3.33 -0.54 11.47
C GLY A 27 2.41 -1.74 11.31
N LEU A 28 2.15 -2.15 10.09
CA LEU A 28 1.29 -3.31 9.87
C LEU A 28 2.07 -4.58 10.18
N GLY A 29 1.45 -5.46 10.94
CA GLY A 29 2.15 -6.65 11.40
C GLY A 29 2.61 -7.60 10.31
N LEU A 30 1.90 -7.61 9.19
CA LEU A 30 2.27 -8.48 8.10
C LEU A 30 3.42 -7.92 7.26
N VAL A 31 3.71 -6.64 7.37
CA VAL A 31 4.72 -6.04 6.52
C VAL A 31 6.08 -6.16 7.18
N GLN A 32 6.95 -6.92 6.56
CA GLN A 32 8.27 -7.13 7.07
C GLN A 32 9.18 -5.99 6.63
N ASN A 33 8.93 -5.46 5.44
CA ASN A 33 9.75 -4.40 4.91
C ASN A 33 8.92 -3.59 3.95
N ALA A 34 9.16 -2.29 3.91
CA ALA A 34 8.42 -1.41 3.02
C ALA A 34 9.39 -0.38 2.46
N LYS A 35 9.37 -0.20 1.14
CA LYS A 35 10.23 0.80 0.57
C LYS A 35 9.56 1.44 -0.62
N ALA A 36 9.78 2.74 -0.77
CA ALA A 36 9.20 3.47 -1.87
C ALA A 36 9.98 3.19 -3.12
N SER A 37 9.30 2.84 -4.19
CA SER A 37 9.99 2.55 -5.44
C SER A 37 9.86 3.70 -6.42
N SER A 38 8.78 4.45 -6.40
CA SER A 38 8.68 5.62 -7.27
C SER A 38 7.56 6.55 -6.80
N LEU A 39 7.63 7.78 -7.24
CA LEU A 39 6.59 8.74 -6.96
C LEU A 39 6.36 9.54 -8.22
N ASN A 40 5.17 9.46 -8.76
CA ASN A 40 4.80 10.17 -9.95
C ASN A 40 3.58 11.00 -9.65
N GLY A 41 3.75 12.32 -9.63
CA GLY A 41 2.65 13.21 -9.25
C GLY A 41 2.24 12.91 -7.84
N GLU A 42 1.00 12.49 -7.66
CA GLU A 42 0.51 12.18 -6.33
C GLU A 42 0.38 10.68 -6.10
N ILE A 43 0.95 9.86 -6.98
CA ILE A 43 0.86 8.42 -6.85
C ILE A 43 2.20 7.88 -6.40
N LEU A 44 2.20 7.29 -5.22
CA LEU A 44 3.41 6.71 -4.66
C LEU A 44 3.35 5.19 -4.82
N GLU A 45 4.42 4.61 -5.32
CA GLU A 45 4.49 3.17 -5.45
C GLU A 45 5.44 2.63 -4.39
N LEU A 46 4.98 1.65 -3.66
CA LEU A 46 5.74 1.01 -2.61
C LEU A 46 5.94 -0.46 -2.91
N GLU A 47 7.07 -0.98 -2.50
CA GLU A 47 7.32 -2.40 -2.59
C GLU A 47 7.32 -2.95 -1.18
N LEU A 48 6.48 -3.93 -0.92
CA LEU A 48 6.30 -4.48 0.41
C LEU A 48 6.66 -5.94 0.44
N ASP A 49 7.41 -6.34 1.45
CA ASP A 49 7.69 -7.74 1.70
C ASP A 49 6.77 -8.18 2.82
N LEU A 50 5.97 -9.19 2.56
CA LEU A 50 4.92 -9.62 3.48
C LEU A 50 5.22 -10.95 4.09
N LEU A 51 4.79 -11.13 5.33
CA LEU A 51 4.88 -12.43 5.98
C LEU A 51 3.69 -13.31 5.67
N GLY A 52 2.75 -12.85 4.89
CA GLY A 52 1.59 -13.64 4.53
C GLY A 52 1.23 -13.34 3.11
N GLY A 53 0.02 -13.59 2.73
CA GLY A 53 -0.41 -13.34 1.37
C GLY A 53 -0.97 -11.94 1.20
N SER A 54 -1.08 -11.50 -0.05
CA SER A 54 -1.64 -10.18 -0.32
C SER A 54 -3.09 -10.08 0.09
N ALA A 55 -3.83 -11.20 0.10
CA ALA A 55 -5.21 -11.18 0.55
C ALA A 55 -5.31 -10.83 2.03
N GLU A 56 -4.35 -11.31 2.83
CA GLU A 56 -4.35 -10.99 4.25
C GLU A 56 -4.01 -9.52 4.46
N LEU A 57 -3.12 -8.98 3.66
CA LEU A 57 -2.80 -7.57 3.73
C LEU A 57 -4.02 -6.74 3.36
N PHE A 58 -4.75 -7.15 2.33
CA PHE A 58 -5.94 -6.44 1.90
C PHE A 58 -6.97 -6.39 3.03
N GLU A 59 -7.16 -7.51 3.74
CA GLU A 59 -8.09 -7.53 4.84
C GLU A 59 -7.62 -6.65 5.99
N LEU A 60 -6.34 -6.65 6.27
CA LEU A 60 -5.82 -5.86 7.36
C LEU A 60 -5.97 -4.37 7.08
N ILE A 61 -5.70 -3.95 5.88
CA ILE A 61 -5.87 -2.56 5.50
C ILE A 61 -7.35 -2.19 5.54
N GLY A 62 -8.21 -3.11 5.21
CA GLY A 62 -9.64 -2.85 5.21
C GLY A 62 -10.23 -2.57 6.57
N LEU A 63 -9.54 -2.98 7.64
CA LEU A 63 -10.01 -2.69 8.98
C LEU A 63 -9.80 -1.23 9.36
N ASP A 64 -8.87 -0.58 8.70
CA ASP A 64 -8.63 0.83 8.93
C ASP A 64 -9.24 1.60 7.79
N ARG A 65 -9.39 2.88 7.94
CA ARG A 65 -9.96 3.68 6.88
C ARG A 65 -8.98 4.66 6.29
N ASP A 66 -7.72 4.48 6.59
CA ASP A 66 -6.68 5.38 6.09
C ASP A 66 -6.40 5.13 4.61
N LEU A 67 -6.60 3.91 4.17
CA LEU A 67 -6.44 3.57 2.76
C LEU A 67 -7.72 2.96 2.26
N LEU A 68 -8.23 3.48 1.16
CA LEU A 68 -9.44 2.93 0.54
C LEU A 68 -9.08 2.27 -0.78
N PRO A 69 -9.62 1.09 -1.06
CA PRO A 69 -9.29 0.40 -2.30
C PRO A 69 -9.86 1.13 -3.51
N ILE A 70 -9.09 1.19 -4.55
CA ILE A 70 -9.53 1.75 -5.81
C ILE A 70 -9.89 0.59 -6.73
N GLN A 71 -11.14 0.60 -7.33
CA GLN A 71 -11.56 -0.47 -8.12
C GLN A 71 -11.01 -0.37 -9.41
N SER A 72 -10.14 -0.98 -9.80
CA SER A 72 -9.54 -0.92 -10.98
C SER A 72 -9.94 -1.98 -11.73
N SER A 73 -10.21 -1.86 -12.65
CA SER A 73 -10.54 -2.75 -13.40
C SER A 73 -10.08 -3.95 -13.49
N GLN A 74 -9.79 -4.35 -13.50
CA GLN A 74 -9.44 -5.43 -13.67
C GLN A 74 -8.69 -6.21 -13.44
N ARG A 75 -8.24 -6.62 -13.36
CA ARG A 75 -7.59 -7.39 -13.41
C ARG A 75 -7.19 -8.07 -12.48
N ASP A 76 -6.87 -8.66 -12.32
CA ASP A 76 -6.53 -9.56 -11.52
C ASP A 76 -5.20 -9.66 -11.16
N ASP A 77 -4.35 -8.81 -11.18
CA ASP A 77 -3.08 -8.92 -10.73
C ASP A 77 -3.06 -8.71 -9.28
N LEU A 78 -3.03 -9.73 -8.49
CA LEU A 78 -3.03 -9.62 -7.07
C LEU A 78 -1.73 -9.10 -6.49
N LYS A 79 -0.72 -8.90 -7.31
CA LYS A 79 0.53 -8.39 -6.82
C LYS A 79 0.63 -6.88 -6.86
N VAL A 80 -0.35 -6.23 -7.43
CA VAL A 80 -0.37 -4.78 -7.47
C VAL A 80 -1.67 -4.30 -6.88
N LEU A 81 -1.59 -3.62 -5.75
CA LEU A 81 -2.78 -3.15 -5.06
C LEU A 81 -2.88 -1.65 -5.22
N HIS A 82 -4.07 -1.17 -5.54
CA HIS A 82 -4.32 0.25 -5.72
C HIS A 82 -5.17 0.79 -4.60
N TYR A 83 -4.71 1.83 -3.96
CA TYR A 83 -5.44 2.44 -2.87
C TYR A 83 -5.36 3.95 -2.95
N ARG A 84 -6.21 4.61 -2.19
CA ARG A 84 -6.19 6.07 -2.06
C ARG A 84 -5.98 6.42 -0.59
N TRP A 85 -5.05 7.33 -0.34
CA TRP A 85 -4.77 7.81 1.02
C TRP A 85 -5.84 8.85 1.37
N THR A 86 -6.52 8.65 2.48
CA THR A 86 -7.66 9.49 2.80
C THR A 86 -7.42 10.47 3.93
N ARG A 87 -6.21 10.50 4.47
CA ARG A 87 -5.93 11.42 5.55
C ARG A 87 -5.42 12.75 5.11
#